data_0c4f4bbf2688ff77594fdb92dd787e14
#
_entry.id   0c4f4bbf2688ff77594fdb92dd787e14
#
_cell.length_a   1.000
_cell.length_b   1.000
_cell.length_c   1.000
_cell.angle_alpha   90.00
_cell.angle_beta   90.00
_cell.angle_gamma   90.00
#
_symmetry.space_group_name_H-M   'P 1'
#
loop_
_entity.id
_entity.type
_entity.pdbx_description
1 polymer ?
#
loop_
_entity_poly.entity_id
_entity_poly.type
_entity_poly.pdbx_seq_one_letter_code
_entity_poly.pdbx_strand_id
1 'polypeptide(L)'
;MKSKNSRAAKRLPARADVSAAEGAELLDLYIAELSRAPVRTAADQKALARQLRDVSLPNADREAARAELIRANLRFAFSIAKQYQHRGLSLEDLVSEANAGLVRAADKYDPDVGVNFISYAVWWIRQALSSSVTKHGHAVRVPLGRATDVSRISRAQHVLRDKLGREPSDDEVAQIASLDVELVRSIRALSQPTHSFDEPVAGRRGDPSRLTLADVIAVEPTDDTANSGPSLENESRRAALDRAMDVLSPRERQVLVMYYGLGGDEPMTLKQIGTAF
;
A
#
# COMPACT_ATOMS: atom_id res chain seq x y z
N MET A 1 7.68 33.41 -45.77
CA MET A 1 7.75 31.95 -45.53
C MET A 1 8.73 31.68 -44.40
N LYS A 2 8.27 31.49 -43.19
CA LYS A 2 9.08 31.06 -42.04
C LYS A 2 8.39 29.84 -41.43
N SER A 3 8.96 28.65 -41.68
CA SER A 3 8.57 27.38 -41.15
C SER A 3 8.87 27.33 -39.63
N LYS A 4 7.82 27.26 -38.81
CA LYS A 4 7.96 26.94 -37.40
C LYS A 4 7.87 25.41 -37.21
N ASN A 5 9.01 24.74 -37.21
CA ASN A 5 9.12 23.35 -36.73
C ASN A 5 9.11 23.36 -35.21
N SER A 6 7.92 23.25 -34.62
CA SER A 6 7.78 22.92 -33.20
C SER A 6 7.89 21.39 -33.04
N ARG A 7 9.10 20.91 -32.76
CA ARG A 7 9.30 19.55 -32.25
C ARG A 7 8.68 19.45 -30.84
N ALA A 8 7.45 18.96 -30.78
CA ALA A 8 6.88 18.51 -29.53
C ALA A 8 7.79 17.41 -28.96
N ALA A 9 8.48 17.70 -27.86
CA ALA A 9 9.24 16.73 -27.12
C ALA A 9 8.25 15.66 -26.60
N LYS A 10 8.33 14.46 -27.17
CA LYS A 10 7.59 13.29 -26.75
C LYS A 10 8.08 12.93 -25.35
N ARG A 11 7.36 13.36 -24.31
CA ARG A 11 7.66 12.98 -22.92
C ARG A 11 7.62 11.46 -22.81
N LEU A 12 8.68 10.87 -22.33
CA LEU A 12 8.71 9.46 -21.91
C LEU A 12 7.63 9.26 -20.82
N PRO A 13 6.81 8.19 -20.91
CA PRO A 13 5.85 7.90 -19.88
C PRO A 13 6.54 7.67 -18.54
N ALA A 14 5.89 8.06 -17.45
CA ALA A 14 6.40 7.83 -16.11
C ALA A 14 6.61 6.32 -15.88
N ARG A 15 7.61 5.94 -15.08
CA ARG A 15 8.00 4.54 -14.86
C ARG A 15 6.83 3.67 -14.34
N ALA A 16 5.87 4.28 -13.63
CA ALA A 16 4.64 3.64 -13.18
C ALA A 16 3.67 3.33 -14.34
N ASP A 17 3.59 4.21 -15.36
CA ASP A 17 2.71 4.00 -16.53
C ASP A 17 3.24 2.88 -17.43
N VAL A 18 4.57 2.70 -17.53
CA VAL A 18 5.19 1.61 -18.29
C VAL A 18 4.93 0.26 -17.64
N SER A 19 5.08 0.17 -16.31
CA SER A 19 4.80 -1.06 -15.56
C SER A 19 3.33 -1.48 -15.62
N ALA A 20 2.40 -0.53 -15.56
CA ALA A 20 0.97 -0.80 -15.70
C ALA A 20 0.59 -1.24 -17.12
N ALA A 21 1.23 -0.67 -18.15
CA ALA A 21 1.00 -1.08 -19.54
C ALA A 21 1.55 -2.48 -19.82
N GLU A 22 2.73 -2.81 -19.33
CA GLU A 22 3.32 -4.16 -19.44
C GLU A 22 2.48 -5.21 -18.71
N GLY A 23 1.95 -4.89 -17.52
CA GLY A 23 1.03 -5.76 -16.78
C GLY A 23 -0.26 -6.04 -17.56
N ALA A 24 -0.85 -5.01 -18.18
CA ALA A 24 -2.05 -5.16 -18.99
C ALA A 24 -1.83 -6.06 -20.20
N GLU A 25 -0.69 -5.93 -20.91
CA GLU A 25 -0.34 -6.80 -22.05
C GLU A 25 -0.18 -8.26 -21.62
N LEU A 26 0.47 -8.52 -20.49
CA LEU A 26 0.64 -9.86 -19.92
C LEU A 26 -0.72 -10.49 -19.54
N LEU A 27 -1.61 -9.69 -18.96
CA LEU A 27 -2.96 -10.15 -18.61
C LEU A 27 -3.78 -10.49 -19.84
N ASP A 28 -3.69 -9.70 -20.91
CA ASP A 28 -4.38 -9.97 -22.17
C ASP A 28 -3.88 -11.26 -22.83
N LEU A 29 -2.57 -11.51 -22.83
CA LEU A 29 -1.98 -12.77 -23.28
C LEU A 29 -2.49 -13.95 -22.43
N TYR A 30 -2.51 -13.80 -21.13
CA TYR A 30 -3.04 -14.82 -20.21
C TYR A 30 -4.52 -15.13 -20.50
N ILE A 31 -5.36 -14.13 -20.69
CA ILE A 31 -6.78 -14.30 -21.04
C ILE A 31 -6.93 -15.00 -22.39
N ALA A 32 -6.09 -14.66 -23.37
CA ALA A 32 -6.09 -15.32 -24.67
C ALA A 32 -5.73 -16.82 -24.56
N GLU A 33 -4.75 -17.17 -23.73
CA GLU A 33 -4.39 -18.56 -23.45
C GLU A 33 -5.49 -19.30 -22.70
N LEU A 34 -6.11 -18.68 -21.71
CA LEU A 34 -7.27 -19.25 -21.00
C LEU A 34 -8.42 -19.58 -21.93
N SER A 35 -8.64 -18.75 -22.96
CA SER A 35 -9.70 -18.98 -23.95
C SER A 35 -9.47 -20.22 -24.80
N ARG A 36 -8.19 -20.62 -24.98
CA ARG A 36 -7.79 -21.82 -25.76
C ARG A 36 -7.78 -23.09 -24.92
N ALA A 37 -7.81 -22.96 -23.57
CA ALA A 37 -7.77 -24.12 -22.69
C ALA A 37 -9.02 -25.01 -22.88
N PRO A 38 -8.86 -26.34 -23.00
CA PRO A 38 -9.98 -27.25 -23.19
C PRO A 38 -10.84 -27.32 -21.93
N VAL A 39 -12.16 -27.25 -22.11
CA VAL A 39 -13.13 -27.47 -21.04
C VAL A 39 -13.24 -28.96 -20.79
N ARG A 40 -12.96 -29.42 -19.57
CA ARG A 40 -13.09 -30.81 -19.17
C ARG A 40 -14.39 -31.06 -18.42
N THR A 41 -15.00 -32.20 -18.64
CA THR A 41 -16.21 -32.60 -17.89
C THR A 41 -15.88 -32.94 -16.45
N ALA A 42 -16.88 -32.98 -15.57
CA ALA A 42 -16.67 -33.39 -14.18
C ALA A 42 -16.13 -34.83 -14.05
N ALA A 43 -16.50 -35.71 -15.00
CA ALA A 43 -15.98 -37.09 -15.06
C ALA A 43 -14.48 -37.09 -15.41
N ASP A 44 -14.08 -36.31 -16.42
CA ASP A 44 -12.67 -36.19 -16.82
C ASP A 44 -11.82 -35.62 -15.67
N GLN A 45 -12.31 -34.61 -14.97
CA GLN A 45 -11.63 -34.04 -13.83
C GLN A 45 -11.43 -35.01 -12.68
N LYS A 46 -12.43 -35.89 -12.42
CA LYS A 46 -12.30 -36.98 -11.46
C LYS A 46 -11.27 -38.02 -11.91
N ALA A 47 -11.24 -38.36 -13.21
CA ALA A 47 -10.27 -39.29 -13.76
C ALA A 47 -8.84 -38.74 -13.62
N LEU A 48 -8.61 -37.47 -13.96
CA LEU A 48 -7.32 -36.79 -13.76
C LEU A 48 -6.90 -36.77 -12.27
N ALA A 49 -7.84 -36.52 -11.38
CA ALA A 49 -7.56 -36.53 -9.95
C ALA A 49 -7.19 -37.91 -9.41
N ARG A 50 -7.79 -38.98 -9.94
CA ARG A 50 -7.40 -40.38 -9.62
C ARG A 50 -5.99 -40.68 -10.13
N GLN A 51 -5.66 -40.29 -11.36
CA GLN A 51 -4.30 -40.46 -11.90
C GLN A 51 -3.26 -39.67 -11.05
N LEU A 52 -3.57 -38.48 -10.60
CA LEU A 52 -2.70 -37.72 -9.72
C LEU A 52 -2.38 -38.45 -8.40
N ARG A 53 -3.36 -39.19 -7.86
CA ARG A 53 -3.21 -39.92 -6.59
C ARG A 53 -2.65 -41.34 -6.76
N ASP A 54 -2.63 -41.87 -7.95
CA ASP A 54 -2.15 -43.21 -8.21
C ASP A 54 -0.62 -43.29 -8.05
N VAL A 55 -0.17 -43.85 -6.97
CA VAL A 55 1.24 -44.04 -6.63
C VAL A 55 1.94 -45.02 -7.57
N SER A 56 1.18 -45.89 -8.26
CA SER A 56 1.72 -46.84 -9.22
C SER A 56 2.17 -46.21 -10.53
N LEU A 57 1.69 -44.98 -10.84
CA LEU A 57 2.07 -44.22 -12.02
C LEU A 57 3.41 -43.50 -11.85
N PRO A 58 4.18 -43.33 -12.95
CA PRO A 58 5.37 -42.55 -12.97
C PRO A 58 5.09 -41.11 -12.52
N ASN A 59 6.04 -40.48 -11.85
CA ASN A 59 5.92 -39.08 -11.34
C ASN A 59 5.59 -38.10 -12.48
N ALA A 60 6.16 -38.32 -13.68
CA ALA A 60 5.90 -37.47 -14.85
C ALA A 60 4.39 -37.53 -15.30
N ASP A 61 3.77 -38.69 -15.26
CA ASP A 61 2.36 -38.85 -15.64
C ASP A 61 1.42 -38.22 -14.58
N ARG A 62 1.79 -38.32 -13.31
CA ARG A 62 1.07 -37.68 -12.20
C ARG A 62 1.13 -36.13 -12.27
N GLU A 63 2.33 -35.58 -12.55
CA GLU A 63 2.49 -34.14 -12.77
C GLU A 63 1.77 -33.67 -14.05
N ALA A 64 1.75 -34.45 -15.11
CA ALA A 64 0.98 -34.14 -16.31
C ALA A 64 -0.53 -34.09 -16.02
N ALA A 65 -1.06 -35.05 -15.28
CA ALA A 65 -2.46 -35.08 -14.85
C ALA A 65 -2.81 -33.87 -13.94
N ARG A 66 -1.90 -33.54 -13.03
CA ARG A 66 -2.01 -32.35 -12.17
C ARG A 66 -2.09 -31.06 -12.99
N ALA A 67 -1.15 -30.88 -13.91
CA ALA A 67 -1.09 -29.69 -14.76
C ALA A 67 -2.35 -29.57 -15.64
N GLU A 68 -2.87 -30.67 -16.14
CA GLU A 68 -4.07 -30.69 -16.94
C GLU A 68 -5.33 -30.37 -16.12
N LEU A 69 -5.46 -30.92 -14.91
CA LEU A 69 -6.55 -30.60 -13.98
C LEU A 69 -6.56 -29.09 -13.62
N ILE A 70 -5.39 -28.53 -13.33
CA ILE A 70 -5.24 -27.10 -13.03
C ILE A 70 -5.61 -26.29 -14.27
N ARG A 71 -5.02 -26.60 -15.43
CA ARG A 71 -5.22 -25.85 -16.68
C ARG A 71 -6.70 -25.80 -17.11
N ALA A 72 -7.43 -26.91 -16.95
CA ALA A 72 -8.86 -27.00 -17.25
C ALA A 72 -9.73 -26.05 -16.37
N ASN A 73 -9.23 -25.65 -15.19
CA ASN A 73 -9.98 -24.86 -14.21
C ASN A 73 -9.45 -23.41 -14.01
N LEU A 74 -8.42 -23.00 -14.76
CA LEU A 74 -7.88 -21.63 -14.66
C LEU A 74 -8.93 -20.56 -14.99
N ARG A 75 -9.81 -20.78 -15.98
CA ARG A 75 -10.90 -19.85 -16.31
C ARG A 75 -11.83 -19.62 -15.13
N PHE A 76 -12.10 -20.67 -14.38
CA PHE A 76 -12.93 -20.61 -13.19
C PHE A 76 -12.23 -19.82 -12.08
N ALA A 77 -10.93 -20.08 -11.81
CA ALA A 77 -10.14 -19.31 -10.85
C ALA A 77 -10.10 -17.82 -11.21
N PHE A 78 -9.89 -17.49 -12.48
CA PHE A 78 -9.94 -16.13 -12.99
C PHE A 78 -11.29 -15.44 -12.73
N SER A 79 -12.41 -16.15 -12.96
CA SER A 79 -13.75 -15.60 -12.72
C SER A 79 -14.00 -15.25 -11.25
N ILE A 80 -13.42 -16.02 -10.32
CA ILE A 80 -13.48 -15.72 -8.88
C ILE A 80 -12.55 -14.56 -8.53
N ALA A 81 -11.31 -14.54 -9.05
CA ALA A 81 -10.37 -13.44 -8.83
C ALA A 81 -10.98 -12.08 -9.20
N LYS A 82 -11.69 -12.02 -10.33
CA LYS A 82 -12.38 -10.80 -10.80
C LYS A 82 -13.40 -10.25 -9.79
N GLN A 83 -14.02 -11.09 -8.95
CA GLN A 83 -14.97 -10.66 -7.91
C GLN A 83 -14.29 -9.94 -6.73
N TYR A 84 -12.96 -10.07 -6.64
CA TYR A 84 -12.16 -9.45 -5.58
C TYR A 84 -11.45 -8.17 -6.01
N GLN A 85 -11.68 -7.69 -7.25
CA GLN A 85 -11.16 -6.39 -7.72
C GLN A 85 -11.59 -5.24 -6.81
N HIS A 86 -10.84 -4.14 -6.86
CA HIS A 86 -11.07 -2.91 -6.07
C HIS A 86 -10.94 -3.08 -4.54
N ARG A 87 -10.20 -4.12 -4.11
CA ARG A 87 -9.93 -4.39 -2.69
C ARG A 87 -8.46 -4.15 -2.32
N GLY A 88 -7.77 -3.26 -3.05
CA GLY A 88 -6.39 -2.86 -2.77
C GLY A 88 -5.31 -3.72 -3.41
N LEU A 89 -5.68 -4.75 -4.20
CA LEU A 89 -4.75 -5.56 -4.99
C LEU A 89 -5.01 -5.41 -6.49
N SER A 90 -3.95 -5.51 -7.29
CA SER A 90 -4.04 -5.56 -8.74
C SER A 90 -4.76 -6.84 -9.22
N LEU A 91 -5.32 -6.84 -10.42
CA LEU A 91 -5.97 -8.04 -10.96
C LEU A 91 -4.95 -9.17 -11.19
N GLU A 92 -3.73 -8.83 -11.60
CA GLU A 92 -2.63 -9.77 -11.82
C GLU A 92 -2.27 -10.51 -10.52
N ASP A 93 -2.16 -9.78 -9.41
CA ASP A 93 -1.90 -10.36 -8.09
C ASP A 93 -3.05 -11.26 -7.64
N LEU A 94 -4.28 -10.81 -7.83
CA LEU A 94 -5.46 -11.59 -7.49
C LEU A 94 -5.53 -12.89 -8.31
N VAL A 95 -5.20 -12.85 -9.60
CA VAL A 95 -5.15 -14.03 -10.46
C VAL A 95 -4.05 -14.99 -10.00
N SER A 96 -2.89 -14.49 -9.67
CA SER A 96 -1.77 -15.28 -9.15
C SER A 96 -2.15 -16.01 -7.86
N GLU A 97 -2.78 -15.32 -6.93
CA GLU A 97 -3.25 -15.90 -5.66
C GLU A 97 -4.40 -16.90 -5.87
N ALA A 98 -5.32 -16.62 -6.80
CA ALA A 98 -6.38 -17.55 -7.16
C ALA A 98 -5.82 -18.86 -7.75
N ASN A 99 -4.80 -18.74 -8.63
CA ASN A 99 -4.12 -19.88 -9.21
C ASN A 99 -3.35 -20.67 -8.12
N ALA A 100 -2.69 -20.00 -7.18
CA ALA A 100 -2.06 -20.67 -6.04
C ALA A 100 -3.09 -21.42 -5.17
N GLY A 101 -4.28 -20.85 -4.98
CA GLY A 101 -5.40 -21.51 -4.33
C GLY A 101 -5.88 -22.75 -5.09
N LEU A 102 -5.99 -22.66 -6.42
CA LEU A 102 -6.38 -23.76 -7.29
C LEU A 102 -5.36 -24.91 -7.27
N VAL A 103 -4.07 -24.60 -7.26
CA VAL A 103 -2.97 -25.58 -7.12
C VAL A 103 -3.11 -26.35 -5.81
N ARG A 104 -3.30 -25.63 -4.69
CA ARG A 104 -3.51 -26.28 -3.37
C ARG A 104 -4.75 -27.16 -3.35
N ALA A 105 -5.81 -26.75 -4.05
CA ALA A 105 -7.02 -27.56 -4.19
C ALA A 105 -6.74 -28.84 -4.96
N ALA A 106 -6.00 -28.78 -6.08
CA ALA A 106 -5.64 -29.96 -6.89
C ALA A 106 -4.84 -30.99 -6.07
N ASP A 107 -3.88 -30.51 -5.26
CA ASP A 107 -3.03 -31.36 -4.43
C ASP A 107 -3.81 -32.09 -3.31
N LYS A 108 -4.89 -31.46 -2.81
CA LYS A 108 -5.64 -31.98 -1.67
C LYS A 108 -6.98 -32.64 -2.03
N TYR A 109 -7.41 -32.48 -3.28
CA TYR A 109 -8.71 -33.00 -3.71
C TYR A 109 -8.77 -34.52 -3.69
N ASP A 110 -9.85 -35.07 -3.11
CA ASP A 110 -10.18 -36.48 -3.12
C ASP A 110 -11.38 -36.76 -4.03
N PRO A 111 -11.17 -37.47 -5.16
CA PRO A 111 -12.25 -37.75 -6.11
C PRO A 111 -13.28 -38.73 -5.59
N ASP A 112 -12.96 -39.51 -4.53
CA ASP A 112 -13.80 -40.61 -4.05
C ASP A 112 -14.81 -40.13 -2.97
N VAL A 113 -14.64 -38.91 -2.42
CA VAL A 113 -15.59 -38.27 -1.50
C VAL A 113 -16.93 -37.89 -2.19
N GLY A 114 -17.00 -37.93 -3.52
CA GLY A 114 -18.24 -37.69 -4.27
C GLY A 114 -18.51 -36.22 -4.65
N VAL A 115 -17.73 -35.26 -4.14
CA VAL A 115 -17.86 -33.84 -4.48
C VAL A 115 -17.17 -33.52 -5.79
N ASN A 116 -17.69 -32.58 -6.59
CA ASN A 116 -17.04 -32.12 -7.80
C ASN A 116 -15.82 -31.23 -7.46
N PHE A 117 -14.75 -31.35 -8.27
CA PHE A 117 -13.52 -30.58 -8.07
C PHE A 117 -13.75 -29.08 -7.97
N ILE A 118 -14.57 -28.50 -8.84
CA ILE A 118 -14.90 -27.06 -8.84
C ILE A 118 -15.50 -26.63 -7.51
N SER A 119 -16.44 -27.41 -6.95
CA SER A 119 -17.07 -27.09 -5.66
C SER A 119 -16.08 -27.14 -4.49
N TYR A 120 -15.10 -28.04 -4.56
CA TYR A 120 -14.01 -28.12 -3.58
C TYR A 120 -13.01 -26.98 -3.76
N ALA A 121 -12.60 -26.69 -4.99
CA ALA A 121 -11.61 -25.67 -5.32
C ALA A 121 -12.05 -24.24 -4.95
N VAL A 122 -13.35 -23.93 -5.01
CA VAL A 122 -13.90 -22.62 -4.60
C VAL A 122 -13.42 -22.19 -3.22
N TRP A 123 -13.42 -23.13 -2.26
CA TRP A 123 -13.01 -22.82 -0.88
C TRP A 123 -11.54 -22.43 -0.79
N TRP A 124 -10.67 -23.16 -1.47
CA TRP A 124 -9.24 -22.90 -1.50
C TRP A 124 -8.90 -21.59 -2.21
N ILE A 125 -9.57 -21.33 -3.35
CA ILE A 125 -9.40 -20.08 -4.10
C ILE A 125 -9.86 -18.90 -3.27
N ARG A 126 -11.06 -18.95 -2.67
CA ARG A 126 -11.58 -17.86 -1.82
C ARG A 126 -10.72 -17.64 -0.57
N GLN A 127 -10.23 -18.71 0.03
CA GLN A 127 -9.33 -18.63 1.18
C GLN A 127 -8.01 -17.94 0.81
N ALA A 128 -7.41 -18.29 -0.34
CA ALA A 128 -6.19 -17.67 -0.83
C ALA A 128 -6.41 -16.17 -1.09
N LEU A 129 -7.45 -15.82 -1.84
CA LEU A 129 -7.80 -14.44 -2.16
C LEU A 129 -8.09 -13.61 -0.91
N SER A 130 -8.92 -14.10 0.01
CA SER A 130 -9.22 -13.38 1.26
C SER A 130 -7.98 -13.18 2.12
N SER A 131 -7.11 -14.18 2.21
CA SER A 131 -5.84 -14.09 2.95
C SER A 131 -4.91 -13.06 2.31
N SER A 132 -4.81 -13.04 0.98
CA SER A 132 -3.95 -12.10 0.25
C SER A 132 -4.46 -10.67 0.36
N VAL A 133 -5.76 -10.42 0.16
CA VAL A 133 -6.38 -9.10 0.33
C VAL A 133 -6.17 -8.58 1.76
N THR A 134 -6.32 -9.44 2.77
CA THR A 134 -6.12 -9.02 4.17
C THR A 134 -4.65 -8.67 4.47
N LYS A 135 -3.69 -9.36 3.84
CA LYS A 135 -2.25 -9.15 4.09
C LYS A 135 -1.66 -8.01 3.29
N HIS A 136 -2.12 -7.82 2.06
CA HIS A 136 -1.48 -6.98 1.05
C HIS A 136 -2.41 -5.90 0.47
N GLY A 137 -3.70 -5.89 0.83
CA GLY A 137 -4.69 -4.94 0.32
C GLY A 137 -4.52 -3.49 0.83
N HIS A 138 -3.67 -3.27 1.82
CA HIS A 138 -3.38 -1.94 2.37
C HIS A 138 -1.90 -1.61 2.18
N ALA A 139 -1.59 -0.36 1.80
CA ALA A 139 -0.21 0.13 1.67
C ALA A 139 0.55 0.01 3.01
N VAL A 140 -0.12 0.29 4.12
CA VAL A 140 0.40 0.04 5.47
C VAL A 140 -0.16 -1.28 5.96
N ARG A 141 0.72 -2.25 6.26
CA ARG A 141 0.33 -3.58 6.72
C ARG A 141 -0.43 -3.54 8.04
N VAL A 142 -1.65 -4.06 8.03
CA VAL A 142 -2.50 -4.22 9.22
C VAL A 142 -2.40 -5.66 9.73
N PRO A 143 -2.16 -5.91 11.04
CA PRO A 143 -2.20 -7.25 11.61
C PRO A 143 -3.56 -7.93 11.43
N LEU A 144 -3.58 -9.27 11.21
CA LEU A 144 -4.79 -10.05 10.92
C LEU A 144 -5.91 -9.86 11.96
N GLY A 145 -5.55 -9.77 13.25
CA GLY A 145 -6.53 -9.50 14.30
C GLY A 145 -7.26 -8.17 14.11
N ARG A 146 -6.51 -7.13 13.74
CA ARG A 146 -7.08 -5.80 13.46
C ARG A 146 -7.88 -5.76 12.17
N ALA A 147 -7.50 -6.53 11.14
CA ALA A 147 -8.25 -6.61 9.89
C ALA A 147 -9.66 -7.20 10.08
N THR A 148 -9.84 -8.14 11.02
CA THR A 148 -11.16 -8.62 11.40
C THR A 148 -11.99 -7.54 12.09
N ASP A 149 -11.39 -6.75 12.97
CA ASP A 149 -12.04 -5.63 13.64
C ASP A 149 -12.43 -4.53 12.64
N VAL A 150 -11.57 -4.19 11.68
CA VAL A 150 -11.88 -3.28 10.55
C VAL A 150 -13.14 -3.76 9.82
N SER A 151 -13.23 -5.05 9.48
CA SER A 151 -14.38 -5.62 8.79
C SER A 151 -15.67 -5.58 9.63
N ARG A 152 -15.55 -5.77 10.96
CA ARG A 152 -16.68 -5.66 11.90
C ARG A 152 -17.18 -4.23 12.00
N ILE A 153 -16.28 -3.27 12.13
CA ILE A 153 -16.59 -1.84 12.20
C ILE A 153 -17.26 -1.38 10.90
N SER A 154 -16.68 -1.70 9.73
CA SER A 154 -17.24 -1.34 8.43
C SER A 154 -18.66 -1.89 8.25
N ARG A 155 -18.89 -3.15 8.64
CA ARG A 155 -20.23 -3.75 8.58
C ARG A 155 -21.22 -3.05 9.53
N ALA A 156 -20.80 -2.76 10.76
CA ALA A 156 -21.62 -2.05 11.74
C ALA A 156 -21.99 -0.64 11.25
N GLN A 157 -21.02 0.08 10.68
CA GLN A 157 -21.26 1.41 10.07
C GLN A 157 -22.28 1.36 8.94
N HIS A 158 -22.16 0.37 8.04
CA HIS A 158 -23.09 0.22 6.92
C HIS A 158 -24.53 -0.03 7.41
N VAL A 159 -24.69 -0.97 8.35
CA VAL A 159 -26.00 -1.29 8.94
C VAL A 159 -26.61 -0.09 9.67
N LEU A 160 -25.78 0.67 10.38
CA LEU A 160 -26.24 1.85 11.11
C LEU A 160 -26.60 3.00 10.15
N ARG A 161 -25.79 3.23 9.12
CA ARG A 161 -26.06 4.25 8.11
C ARG A 161 -27.40 3.99 7.41
N ASP A 162 -27.67 2.74 7.06
CA ASP A 162 -28.94 2.35 6.41
C ASP A 162 -30.15 2.55 7.36
N LYS A 163 -29.95 2.32 8.66
CA LYS A 163 -31.02 2.47 9.65
C LYS A 163 -31.28 3.91 10.08
N LEU A 164 -30.21 4.70 10.25
CA LEU A 164 -30.27 6.05 10.83
C LEU A 164 -30.40 7.14 9.76
N GLY A 165 -30.06 6.85 8.50
CA GLY A 165 -30.00 7.84 7.41
C GLY A 165 -28.94 8.93 7.62
N ARG A 166 -28.02 8.76 8.60
CA ARG A 166 -26.89 9.65 8.91
C ARG A 166 -25.65 8.86 9.21
N GLU A 167 -24.49 9.54 9.28
CA GLU A 167 -23.27 8.91 9.76
C GLU A 167 -23.41 8.53 11.25
N PRO A 168 -23.08 7.27 11.62
CA PRO A 168 -23.13 6.82 12.99
C PRO A 168 -21.94 7.37 13.80
N SER A 169 -22.19 7.61 15.11
CA SER A 169 -21.13 7.95 16.06
C SER A 169 -20.25 6.75 16.40
N ASP A 170 -19.05 7.04 16.93
CA ASP A 170 -18.12 5.96 17.32
C ASP A 170 -18.72 5.08 18.44
N ASP A 171 -19.51 5.66 19.35
CA ASP A 171 -20.19 4.93 20.41
C ASP A 171 -21.26 3.97 19.85
N GLU A 172 -22.06 4.43 18.88
CA GLU A 172 -23.06 3.59 18.22
C GLU A 172 -22.43 2.42 17.47
N VAL A 173 -21.31 2.69 16.77
CA VAL A 173 -20.54 1.65 16.06
C VAL A 173 -19.93 0.65 17.04
N ALA A 174 -19.36 1.13 18.14
CA ALA A 174 -18.74 0.29 19.18
C ALA A 174 -19.75 -0.68 19.79
N GLN A 175 -20.97 -0.24 20.07
CA GLN A 175 -22.05 -1.08 20.58
C GLN A 175 -22.41 -2.23 19.63
N ILE A 176 -22.63 -1.93 18.33
CA ILE A 176 -23.00 -2.96 17.35
C ILE A 176 -21.82 -3.88 17.02
N ALA A 177 -20.61 -3.33 16.90
CA ALA A 177 -19.42 -4.11 16.66
C ALA A 177 -18.96 -4.93 17.90
N SER A 178 -19.50 -4.65 19.08
CA SER A 178 -19.05 -5.22 20.37
C SER A 178 -17.54 -5.03 20.59
N LEU A 179 -17.10 -3.77 20.40
CA LEU A 179 -15.71 -3.34 20.56
C LEU A 179 -15.64 -2.13 21.48
N ASP A 180 -14.47 -1.86 22.06
CA ASP A 180 -14.22 -0.65 22.81
C ASP A 180 -14.21 0.59 21.90
N VAL A 181 -14.72 1.73 22.39
CA VAL A 181 -14.82 3.00 21.64
C VAL A 181 -13.43 3.52 21.23
N GLU A 182 -12.45 3.45 22.13
CA GLU A 182 -11.07 3.84 21.86
C GLU A 182 -10.47 3.00 20.74
N LEU A 183 -10.78 1.70 20.70
CA LEU A 183 -10.38 0.81 19.65
C LEU A 183 -11.03 1.18 18.32
N VAL A 184 -12.32 1.52 18.31
CA VAL A 184 -13.04 1.96 17.10
C VAL A 184 -12.39 3.23 16.54
N ARG A 185 -12.05 4.21 17.39
CA ARG A 185 -11.36 5.45 16.97
C ARG A 185 -9.99 5.16 16.35
N SER A 186 -9.18 4.33 17.01
CA SER A 186 -7.85 3.97 16.52
C SER A 186 -7.89 3.22 15.18
N ILE A 187 -8.83 2.30 15.01
CA ILE A 187 -9.01 1.54 13.77
C ILE A 187 -9.54 2.45 12.65
N ARG A 188 -10.43 3.39 12.96
CA ARG A 188 -10.94 4.35 11.99
C ARG A 188 -9.82 5.23 11.40
N ALA A 189 -8.89 5.65 12.23
CA ALA A 189 -7.70 6.37 11.78
C ALA A 189 -6.81 5.52 10.86
N LEU A 190 -6.63 4.21 11.17
CA LEU A 190 -5.86 3.27 10.36
C LEU A 190 -6.56 2.87 9.04
N SER A 191 -7.89 2.99 8.97
CA SER A 191 -8.69 2.58 7.81
C SER A 191 -8.88 3.69 6.78
N GLN A 192 -8.27 4.86 6.98
CA GLN A 192 -8.33 5.93 5.98
C GLN A 192 -7.59 5.50 4.71
N PRO A 193 -8.17 5.79 3.53
CA PRO A 193 -7.50 5.50 2.27
C PRO A 193 -6.20 6.32 2.17
N THR A 194 -5.16 5.68 1.67
CA THR A 194 -3.91 6.37 1.34
C THR A 194 -4.07 7.06 -0.02
N HIS A 195 -3.63 8.32 -0.11
CA HIS A 195 -3.58 9.07 -1.35
C HIS A 195 -2.16 9.05 -1.93
N SER A 196 -2.05 9.01 -3.25
CA SER A 196 -0.76 9.13 -3.91
C SER A 196 -0.29 10.59 -3.89
N PHE A 197 0.99 10.81 -3.61
CA PHE A 197 1.59 12.13 -3.75
C PHE A 197 1.59 12.63 -5.20
N ASP A 198 1.57 11.71 -6.18
CA ASP A 198 1.49 12.04 -7.60
C ASP A 198 0.05 12.31 -8.08
N GLU A 199 -0.94 12.18 -7.19
CA GLU A 199 -2.33 12.47 -7.52
C GLU A 199 -2.48 13.96 -7.89
N PRO A 200 -3.05 14.26 -9.08
CA PRO A 200 -3.25 15.64 -9.49
C PRO A 200 -4.30 16.32 -8.60
N VAL A 201 -3.92 17.43 -7.97
CA VAL A 201 -4.88 18.26 -7.24
C VAL A 201 -5.78 18.94 -8.26
N ALA A 202 -7.10 18.83 -8.07
CA ALA A 202 -8.09 19.40 -8.97
C ALA A 202 -7.95 20.93 -9.04
N GLY A 203 -7.09 21.40 -9.93
CA GLY A 203 -7.00 22.79 -10.37
C GLY A 203 -8.06 23.09 -11.44
N ARG A 204 -8.34 24.36 -11.69
CA ARG A 204 -9.27 24.83 -12.72
C ARG A 204 -9.04 24.07 -14.04
N ARG A 205 -10.11 23.54 -14.62
CA ARG A 205 -10.11 22.92 -15.94
C ARG A 205 -9.42 23.87 -16.95
N GLY A 206 -8.20 23.51 -17.40
CA GLY A 206 -7.46 24.27 -18.38
C GLY A 206 -6.07 24.76 -17.97
N ASP A 207 -5.63 24.53 -16.74
CA ASP A 207 -4.28 24.89 -16.32
C ASP A 207 -3.28 23.78 -16.74
N PRO A 208 -2.24 24.10 -17.54
CA PRO A 208 -1.23 23.14 -17.94
C PRO A 208 -0.26 22.76 -16.82
N SER A 209 -0.26 23.44 -15.70
CA SER A 209 0.49 23.07 -14.50
C SER A 209 -0.30 22.01 -13.73
N ARG A 210 -0.04 20.74 -14.00
CA ARG A 210 -0.51 19.61 -13.19
C ARG A 210 0.22 19.65 -11.84
N LEU A 211 -0.28 20.46 -10.90
CA LEU A 211 0.15 20.42 -9.52
C LEU A 211 -0.24 19.05 -8.96
N THR A 212 0.71 18.36 -8.40
CA THR A 212 0.50 17.12 -7.67
C THR A 212 0.25 17.41 -6.19
N LEU A 213 -0.28 16.42 -5.47
CA LEU A 213 -0.46 16.54 -4.01
C LEU A 213 0.88 16.83 -3.31
N ALA A 214 2.00 16.29 -3.83
CA ALA A 214 3.35 16.57 -3.33
C ALA A 214 3.74 18.05 -3.44
N ASP A 215 3.31 18.73 -4.50
CA ASP A 215 3.64 20.15 -4.72
C ASP A 215 2.88 21.09 -3.76
N VAL A 216 1.76 20.62 -3.21
CA VAL A 216 0.89 21.40 -2.32
C VAL A 216 1.24 21.20 -0.85
N ILE A 217 1.77 20.03 -0.50
CA ILE A 217 2.17 19.74 0.87
C ILE A 217 3.44 20.52 1.19
N ALA A 218 3.31 21.53 2.06
CA ALA A 218 4.44 22.29 2.55
C ALA A 218 5.35 21.36 3.38
N VAL A 219 6.62 21.30 3.01
CA VAL A 219 7.66 20.70 3.86
C VAL A 219 8.12 21.77 4.82
N GLU A 220 7.86 21.61 6.12
CA GLU A 220 8.51 22.44 7.12
C GLU A 220 10.02 22.22 6.99
N PRO A 221 10.81 23.31 6.83
CA PRO A 221 12.25 23.17 6.78
C PRO A 221 12.75 22.65 8.13
N THR A 222 13.11 21.36 8.16
CA THR A 222 13.91 20.83 9.28
C THR A 222 15.26 21.54 9.27
N ASP A 223 15.67 22.05 10.41
CA ASP A 223 16.75 23.02 10.66
C ASP A 223 18.10 22.73 9.97
N ASP A 224 18.37 21.56 9.45
CA ASP A 224 19.73 21.17 9.09
C ASP A 224 20.05 21.03 7.60
N THR A 225 19.09 20.91 6.66
CA THR A 225 19.49 20.56 5.29
C THR A 225 18.77 21.28 4.14
N ALA A 226 17.66 21.95 4.36
CA ALA A 226 16.85 22.50 3.27
C ALA A 226 16.95 24.01 3.06
N ASN A 227 17.59 24.76 3.96
CA ASN A 227 17.69 26.20 3.88
C ASN A 227 19.14 26.68 3.94
N SER A 228 19.78 26.74 2.80
CA SER A 228 21.03 27.49 2.65
C SER A 228 20.89 28.99 3.03
N GLY A 229 19.66 29.53 3.03
CA GLY A 229 19.37 30.91 3.44
C GLY A 229 19.56 31.18 4.93
N PRO A 230 18.91 30.47 5.86
CA PRO A 230 19.09 30.64 7.28
C PRO A 230 20.51 30.34 7.77
N SER A 231 21.21 29.38 7.15
CA SER A 231 22.59 29.03 7.45
C SER A 231 23.54 30.20 7.12
N LEU A 232 23.43 30.78 5.93
CA LEU A 232 24.22 31.93 5.50
C LEU A 232 23.92 33.19 6.32
N GLU A 233 22.66 33.46 6.65
CA GLU A 233 22.29 34.56 7.56
C GLU A 233 22.82 34.32 8.97
N ASN A 234 22.76 33.12 9.49
CA ASN A 234 23.30 32.79 10.81
C ASN A 234 24.82 32.88 10.86
N GLU A 235 25.51 32.43 9.80
CA GLU A 235 26.96 32.62 9.67
C GLU A 235 27.33 34.13 9.60
N SER A 236 26.60 34.91 8.81
CA SER A 236 26.80 36.36 8.74
C SER A 236 26.54 37.05 10.07
N ARG A 237 25.49 36.64 10.80
CA ARG A 237 25.19 37.14 12.16
C ARG A 237 26.26 36.75 13.17
N ARG A 238 26.75 35.49 13.12
CA ARG A 238 27.87 35.05 13.98
C ARG A 238 29.13 35.83 13.70
N ALA A 239 29.50 36.01 12.44
CA ALA A 239 30.67 36.81 12.08
C ALA A 239 30.55 38.32 12.49
N ALA A 240 29.34 38.86 12.45
CA ALA A 240 29.07 40.22 12.95
C ALA A 240 29.16 40.28 14.47
N LEU A 241 28.65 39.27 15.17
CA LEU A 241 28.74 39.14 16.63
C LEU A 241 30.21 39.03 17.10
N ASP A 242 30.98 38.14 16.45
CA ASP A 242 32.41 37.95 16.79
C ASP A 242 33.19 39.24 16.63
N ARG A 243 32.98 40.01 15.54
CA ARG A 243 33.60 41.33 15.34
C ARG A 243 33.18 42.32 16.40
N ALA A 244 31.93 42.30 16.85
CA ALA A 244 31.46 43.17 17.94
C ALA A 244 32.09 42.79 19.31
N MET A 245 32.28 41.48 19.53
CA MET A 245 32.92 40.94 20.72
C MET A 245 34.42 41.23 20.81
N ASP A 246 35.11 41.46 19.68
CA ASP A 246 36.54 41.80 19.65
C ASP A 246 36.85 43.19 20.22
N VAL A 247 35.87 44.05 20.33
CA VAL A 247 36.02 45.41 20.94
C VAL A 247 36.00 45.36 22.47
N LEU A 248 35.51 44.26 23.06
CA LEU A 248 35.37 44.08 24.50
C LEU A 248 36.66 43.55 25.14
N SER A 249 36.88 43.91 26.42
CA SER A 249 37.96 43.30 27.19
C SER A 249 37.74 41.78 27.33
N PRO A 250 38.82 41.00 27.51
CA PRO A 250 38.70 39.54 27.63
C PRO A 250 37.73 39.09 28.74
N ARG A 251 37.63 39.84 29.80
CA ARG A 251 36.77 39.57 30.95
C ARG A 251 35.27 39.82 30.61
N GLU A 252 34.99 40.93 29.95
CA GLU A 252 33.64 41.29 29.51
C GLU A 252 33.13 40.30 28.48
N ARG A 253 33.97 39.90 27.52
CA ARG A 253 33.66 38.87 26.53
C ARG A 253 33.27 37.55 27.19
N GLN A 254 34.05 37.12 28.20
CA GLN A 254 33.81 35.87 28.90
C GLN A 254 32.50 35.90 29.70
N VAL A 255 32.16 37.02 30.33
CA VAL A 255 30.88 37.21 31.01
C VAL A 255 29.70 37.09 30.03
N LEU A 256 29.78 37.72 28.86
CA LEU A 256 28.74 37.66 27.84
C LEU A 256 28.58 36.25 27.26
N VAL A 257 29.69 35.54 26.98
CA VAL A 257 29.68 34.17 26.52
C VAL A 257 28.94 33.25 27.49
N MET A 258 29.25 33.36 28.80
CA MET A 258 28.58 32.57 29.84
C MET A 258 27.13 32.98 30.06
N TYR A 259 26.80 34.24 29.94
CA TYR A 259 25.44 34.73 30.16
C TYR A 259 24.47 34.31 29.07
N TYR A 260 24.90 34.35 27.80
CA TYR A 260 24.09 34.01 26.65
C TYR A 260 24.30 32.58 26.13
N GLY A 261 25.26 31.82 26.68
CA GLY A 261 25.57 30.47 26.22
C GLY A 261 26.14 30.42 24.80
N LEU A 262 26.88 31.45 24.35
CA LEU A 262 27.37 31.58 22.98
C LEU A 262 28.41 30.51 22.57
N GLY A 263 29.01 29.82 23.54
CA GLY A 263 29.97 28.72 23.31
C GLY A 263 29.34 27.33 23.11
N GLY A 264 28.04 27.24 23.18
CA GLY A 264 27.32 25.94 23.19
C GLY A 264 27.01 25.41 24.58
N ASP A 265 27.38 26.20 25.63
CA ASP A 265 27.06 25.90 27.01
C ASP A 265 25.67 26.45 27.40
N GLU A 266 25.10 25.95 28.49
CA GLU A 266 23.83 26.48 29.00
C GLU A 266 24.00 27.91 29.54
N PRO A 267 23.06 28.83 29.27
CA PRO A 267 23.14 30.20 29.73
C PRO A 267 23.13 30.30 31.28
N MET A 268 24.07 31.06 31.84
CA MET A 268 24.25 31.22 33.28
C MET A 268 23.67 32.54 33.81
N THR A 269 23.14 32.51 35.01
CA THR A 269 22.72 33.76 35.70
C THR A 269 23.91 34.58 36.18
N LEU A 270 23.76 35.91 36.29
CA LEU A 270 24.82 36.79 36.78
C LEU A 270 25.38 36.40 38.16
N LYS A 271 24.55 35.78 39.01
CA LYS A 271 24.97 35.26 40.32
C LYS A 271 25.89 34.03 40.18
N GLN A 272 25.60 33.14 39.27
CA GLN A 272 26.46 31.97 38.97
C GLN A 272 27.78 32.41 38.33
N ILE A 273 27.72 33.36 37.40
CA ILE A 273 28.92 33.92 36.77
C ILE A 273 29.81 34.60 37.84
N GLY A 274 29.22 35.36 38.78
CA GLY A 274 29.96 35.99 39.86
C GLY A 274 30.60 35.01 40.85
N THR A 275 30.16 33.75 40.90
CA THR A 275 30.80 32.71 41.71
C THR A 275 31.89 31.93 40.92
N ALA A 276 31.88 32.02 39.60
CA ALA A 276 32.86 31.38 38.71
C ALA A 276 34.08 32.31 38.42
N PHE A 277 33.99 33.62 38.68
CA PHE A 277 35.02 34.63 38.50
C PHE A 277 35.68 35.03 39.85
#